data_b057d3a7cd366fa0cf851c4825bbea8b
#
_entry.id   b057d3a7cd366fa0cf851c4825bbea8b
#
_cell.length_a   1.000
_cell.length_b   1.000
_cell.length_c   1.000
_cell.angle_alpha   90.00
_cell.angle_beta   90.00
_cell.angle_gamma   90.00
#
_symmetry.space_group_name_H-M   'P 1'
#
loop_
_entity.id
_entity.type
_entity.pdbx_description
1 polymer ?
#
loop_
_entity_poly.entity_id
_entity_poly.type
_entity_poly.pdbx_seq_one_letter_code
_entity_poly.pdbx_strand_id
1 'polypeptide(L)'
;NYFYDIEKKYDICLYQQNESEIPLNMEKNGFKNVSTEYITINLTPDNPIYSRETAYAMINANRQVNIDNIDGLSYIAPNIVDESEIEELKRLVNKKYDYRLALYDKGIKLWDTNVSVTMIIRGVK
;
A
#
# COMPACT_ATOMS: atom_id res chain seq x y z
N ASN A 1 -7.86 20.18 7.63
CA ASN A 1 -6.82 19.24 7.19
C ASN A 1 -7.04 18.99 5.69
N TYR A 2 -6.03 19.31 4.84
CA TYR A 2 -6.11 19.25 3.37
C TYR A 2 -6.65 17.90 2.85
N PHE A 3 -6.20 16.78 3.42
CA PHE A 3 -6.69 15.44 3.07
C PHE A 3 -8.17 15.26 3.42
N TYR A 4 -8.61 15.67 4.61
CA TYR A 4 -9.99 15.60 5.03
C TYR A 4 -10.93 16.41 4.13
N ASP A 5 -10.47 17.59 3.66
CA ASP A 5 -11.25 18.44 2.78
C ASP A 5 -11.39 17.83 1.37
N ILE A 6 -10.35 17.12 0.89
CA ILE A 6 -10.38 16.35 -0.35
C ILE A 6 -11.34 15.16 -0.22
N GLU A 7 -11.24 14.38 0.85
CA GLU A 7 -12.13 13.24 1.13
C GLU A 7 -13.59 13.67 1.09
N LYS A 8 -13.91 14.75 1.79
CA LYS A 8 -15.26 15.30 1.85
C LYS A 8 -15.75 15.84 0.52
N LYS A 9 -14.87 16.48 -0.24
CA LYS A 9 -15.22 17.09 -1.53
C LYS A 9 -15.51 16.06 -2.61
N TYR A 10 -14.82 14.92 -2.57
CA TYR A 10 -14.92 13.88 -3.61
C TYR A 10 -15.64 12.62 -3.14
N ASP A 11 -16.22 12.63 -1.94
CA ASP A 11 -16.90 11.48 -1.32
C ASP A 11 -16.03 10.20 -1.30
N ILE A 12 -14.73 10.41 -1.12
CA ILE A 12 -13.74 9.33 -1.03
C ILE A 12 -13.60 8.98 0.44
N CYS A 13 -14.09 7.82 0.81
CA CYS A 13 -13.90 7.28 2.15
C CYS A 13 -12.47 6.71 2.28
N LEU A 14 -11.49 7.57 2.51
CA LEU A 14 -10.21 7.15 3.02
C LEU A 14 -10.40 6.85 4.51
N TYR A 15 -10.62 5.60 4.84
CA TYR A 15 -10.77 5.15 6.23
C TYR A 15 -9.48 5.41 6.99
N GLN A 16 -9.34 6.60 7.55
CA GLN A 16 -8.43 6.84 8.66
C GLN A 16 -9.14 6.47 9.98
N GLN A 17 -9.63 5.24 10.06
CA GLN A 17 -10.06 4.74 11.35
C GLN A 17 -8.82 4.51 12.19
N ASN A 18 -8.80 5.11 13.36
CA ASN A 18 -7.87 4.71 14.39
C ASN A 18 -8.08 3.21 14.65
N GLU A 19 -7.02 2.41 14.57
CA GLU A 19 -7.09 0.95 14.75
C GLU A 19 -7.86 0.53 16.01
N SER A 20 -7.79 1.34 17.07
CA SER A 20 -8.53 1.12 18.31
C SER A 20 -10.05 1.26 18.18
N GLU A 21 -10.55 1.96 17.18
CA GLU A 21 -12.00 2.18 17.02
C GLU A 21 -12.72 0.92 16.55
N ILE A 22 -12.06 0.05 15.80
CA ILE A 22 -12.68 -1.16 15.25
C ILE A 22 -13.07 -2.12 16.38
N PRO A 23 -12.18 -2.58 17.27
CA PRO A 23 -12.55 -3.46 18.37
C PRO A 23 -13.55 -2.78 19.34
N LEU A 24 -13.39 -1.47 19.60
CA LEU A 24 -14.31 -0.72 20.42
C LEU A 24 -15.73 -0.67 19.83
N ASN A 25 -15.85 -0.49 18.53
CA ASN A 25 -17.14 -0.50 17.85
C ASN A 25 -17.76 -1.91 17.80
N MET A 26 -16.96 -2.96 17.72
CA MET A 26 -17.46 -4.33 17.88
C MET A 26 -18.08 -4.55 19.25
N GLU A 27 -17.42 -4.15 20.34
CA GLU A 27 -17.95 -4.25 21.70
C GLU A 27 -19.23 -3.44 21.87
N LYS A 28 -19.27 -2.19 21.40
CA LYS A 28 -20.46 -1.34 21.41
C LYS A 28 -21.65 -1.93 20.65
N ASN A 29 -21.40 -2.75 19.63
CA ASN A 29 -22.40 -3.46 18.85
C ASN A 29 -22.71 -4.87 19.37
N GLY A 30 -22.32 -5.18 20.60
CA GLY A 30 -22.70 -6.39 21.33
C GLY A 30 -21.81 -7.62 21.08
N PHE A 31 -20.66 -7.45 20.41
CA PHE A 31 -19.68 -8.53 20.35
C PHE A 31 -18.98 -8.69 21.70
N LYS A 32 -18.80 -9.93 22.11
CA LYS A 32 -18.09 -10.32 23.34
C LYS A 32 -16.77 -10.99 23.02
N ASN A 33 -15.88 -11.02 24.01
CA ASN A 33 -14.56 -11.62 23.86
C ASN A 33 -13.80 -11.10 22.64
N VAL A 34 -13.89 -9.79 22.40
CA VAL A 34 -13.17 -9.13 21.31
C VAL A 34 -11.67 -9.23 21.57
N SER A 35 -10.93 -9.69 20.59
CA SER A 35 -9.47 -9.81 20.65
C SER A 35 -8.83 -9.42 19.34
N THR A 36 -7.60 -8.94 19.40
CA THR A 36 -6.80 -8.52 18.24
C THR A 36 -5.52 -9.33 18.18
N GLU A 37 -5.13 -9.68 16.96
CA GLU A 37 -3.85 -10.31 16.65
C GLU A 37 -3.21 -9.54 15.49
N TYR A 38 -1.88 -9.49 15.43
CA TYR A 38 -1.15 -8.84 14.34
C TYR A 38 -0.28 -9.86 13.62
N ILE A 39 -0.37 -9.85 12.29
CA ILE A 39 0.54 -10.59 11.41
C ILE A 39 1.45 -9.58 10.74
N THR A 40 2.74 -9.76 10.91
CA THR A 40 3.76 -8.93 10.28
C THR A 40 4.44 -9.71 9.17
N ILE A 41 4.46 -9.16 7.96
CA ILE A 41 5.10 -9.75 6.80
C ILE A 41 6.25 -8.85 6.37
N ASN A 42 7.46 -9.42 6.36
CA ASN A 42 8.63 -8.74 5.82
C ASN A 42 8.60 -8.81 4.29
N LEU A 43 8.58 -7.65 3.63
CA LEU A 43 8.54 -7.51 2.17
C LEU A 43 9.83 -6.88 1.62
N THR A 44 10.97 -7.20 2.23
CA THR A 44 12.30 -6.74 1.80
C THR A 44 12.86 -7.66 0.71
N PRO A 45 12.91 -7.26 -0.57
CA PRO A 45 13.30 -8.14 -1.68
C PRO A 45 14.73 -8.68 -1.57
N ASP A 46 15.64 -7.91 -0.96
CA ASP A 46 17.06 -8.29 -0.80
C ASP A 46 17.33 -9.24 0.36
N ASN A 47 16.27 -9.62 1.11
CA ASN A 47 16.42 -10.58 2.19
C ASN A 47 16.74 -11.98 1.63
N PRO A 48 17.85 -12.62 2.06
CA PRO A 48 18.30 -13.91 1.50
C PRO A 48 17.37 -15.09 1.78
N ILE A 49 16.34 -14.91 2.64
CA ILE A 49 15.32 -15.94 2.86
C ILE A 49 14.38 -16.11 1.66
N TYR A 50 14.34 -15.13 0.75
CA TYR A 50 13.46 -15.17 -0.41
C TYR A 50 14.16 -15.69 -1.64
N SER A 51 13.41 -16.46 -2.44
CA SER A 51 13.85 -16.84 -3.77
C SER A 51 13.91 -15.61 -4.69
N ARG A 52 14.67 -15.71 -5.79
CA ARG A 52 14.70 -14.68 -6.84
C ARG A 52 13.28 -14.37 -7.35
N GLU A 53 12.49 -15.40 -7.59
CA GLU A 53 11.11 -15.25 -8.05
C GLU A 53 10.26 -14.44 -7.07
N THR A 54 10.34 -14.74 -5.78
CA THR A 54 9.63 -14.01 -4.72
C THR A 54 10.09 -12.55 -4.64
N ALA A 55 11.39 -12.31 -4.69
CA ALA A 55 11.93 -10.94 -4.68
C ALA A 55 11.45 -10.13 -5.89
N TYR A 56 11.45 -10.73 -7.08
CA TYR A 56 10.89 -10.10 -8.29
C TYR A 56 9.41 -9.78 -8.16
N ALA A 57 8.62 -10.72 -7.60
CA ALA A 57 7.21 -10.51 -7.36
C ALA A 57 6.97 -9.33 -6.41
N MET A 58 7.75 -9.20 -5.33
CA MET A 58 7.67 -8.07 -4.39
C MET A 58 8.00 -6.73 -5.08
N ILE A 59 9.08 -6.67 -5.88
CA ILE A 59 9.47 -5.45 -6.60
C ILE A 59 8.37 -5.04 -7.59
N ASN A 60 7.82 -6.00 -8.34
CA ASN A 60 6.75 -5.73 -9.31
C ASN A 60 5.41 -5.40 -8.63
N ALA A 61 5.10 -6.00 -7.48
CA ALA A 61 3.92 -5.62 -6.70
C ALA A 61 4.01 -4.14 -6.25
N ASN A 62 5.16 -3.69 -5.77
CA ASN A 62 5.38 -2.29 -5.43
C ASN A 62 5.28 -1.37 -6.65
N ARG A 63 5.76 -1.82 -7.83
CA ARG A 63 5.55 -1.12 -9.11
C ARG A 63 4.06 -0.93 -9.37
N GLN A 64 3.29 -2.02 -9.29
CA GLN A 64 1.86 -2.00 -9.59
C GLN A 64 1.10 -1.05 -8.67
N VAL A 65 1.36 -1.11 -7.36
CA VAL A 65 0.77 -0.17 -6.39
C VAL A 65 1.03 1.29 -6.77
N ASN A 66 2.25 1.63 -7.22
CA ASN A 66 2.55 3.00 -7.65
C ASN A 66 1.80 3.37 -8.95
N ILE A 67 1.66 2.43 -9.90
CA ILE A 67 0.88 2.65 -11.12
C ILE A 67 -0.60 2.85 -10.77
N ASP A 68 -1.17 2.00 -9.92
CA ASP A 68 -2.58 2.09 -9.50
C ASP A 68 -2.87 3.42 -8.78
N ASN A 69 -1.93 3.89 -7.95
CA ASN A 69 -2.04 5.19 -7.30
C ASN A 69 -2.04 6.34 -8.31
N ILE A 70 -1.22 6.26 -9.36
CA ILE A 70 -1.18 7.26 -10.44
C ILE A 70 -2.49 7.23 -11.23
N ASP A 71 -3.00 6.04 -11.58
CA ASP A 71 -4.30 5.91 -12.24
C ASP A 71 -5.43 6.50 -11.39
N GLY A 72 -5.35 6.34 -10.06
CA GLY A 72 -6.27 6.95 -9.12
C GLY A 72 -6.32 8.48 -9.18
N LEU A 73 -5.23 9.16 -9.58
CA LEU A 73 -5.20 10.63 -9.69
C LEU A 73 -6.22 11.17 -10.69
N SER A 74 -6.51 10.44 -11.76
CA SER A 74 -7.52 10.83 -12.75
C SER A 74 -8.92 10.93 -12.15
N TYR A 75 -9.21 10.15 -11.11
CA TYR A 75 -10.49 10.17 -10.39
C TYR A 75 -10.48 11.16 -9.23
N ILE A 76 -9.37 11.27 -8.51
CA ILE A 76 -9.25 12.08 -7.30
C ILE A 76 -9.05 13.57 -7.63
N ALA A 77 -8.32 13.86 -8.71
CA ALA A 77 -7.92 15.21 -9.05
C ALA A 77 -8.01 15.49 -10.59
N PRO A 78 -9.18 15.27 -11.22
CA PRO A 78 -9.33 15.33 -12.67
C PRO A 78 -9.02 16.71 -13.28
N ASN A 79 -8.96 17.77 -12.46
CA ASN A 79 -8.68 19.14 -12.89
C ASN A 79 -7.27 19.62 -12.51
N ILE A 80 -6.45 18.76 -11.92
CA ILE A 80 -5.11 19.12 -11.42
C ILE A 80 -4.02 18.44 -12.23
N VAL A 81 -4.29 17.22 -12.69
CA VAL A 81 -3.32 16.40 -13.43
C VAL A 81 -3.92 16.04 -14.78
N ASP A 82 -3.21 16.37 -15.85
CA ASP A 82 -3.66 16.00 -17.20
C ASP A 82 -3.17 14.60 -17.60
N GLU A 83 -3.74 14.07 -18.68
CA GLU A 83 -3.44 12.72 -19.16
C GLU A 83 -1.96 12.55 -19.54
N SER A 84 -1.32 13.60 -20.06
CA SER A 84 0.10 13.54 -20.44
C SER A 84 1.02 13.47 -19.20
N GLU A 85 0.65 14.13 -18.12
CA GLU A 85 1.36 14.04 -16.84
C GLU A 85 1.21 12.64 -16.21
N ILE A 86 0.01 12.05 -16.29
CA ILE A 86 -0.25 10.69 -15.83
C ILE A 86 0.63 9.68 -16.59
N GLU A 87 0.68 9.77 -17.91
CA GLU A 87 1.52 8.89 -18.73
C GLU A 87 3.01 9.08 -18.44
N GLU A 88 3.48 10.31 -18.25
CA GLU A 88 4.87 10.58 -17.87
C GLU A 88 5.20 10.01 -16.48
N LEU A 89 4.31 10.16 -15.51
CA LEU A 89 4.49 9.57 -14.18
C LEU A 89 4.59 8.04 -14.26
N LYS A 90 3.72 7.37 -15.01
CA LYS A 90 3.78 5.92 -15.23
C LYS A 90 5.10 5.52 -15.88
N ARG A 91 5.55 6.27 -16.89
CA ARG A 91 6.84 6.04 -17.55
C ARG A 91 8.01 6.11 -16.57
N LEU A 92 8.01 7.11 -15.69
CA LEU A 92 9.03 7.30 -14.65
C LEU A 92 9.00 6.17 -13.61
N VAL A 93 7.82 5.73 -13.18
CA VAL A 93 7.66 4.58 -12.28
C VAL A 93 8.23 3.32 -12.93
N ASN A 94 7.86 3.03 -14.17
CA ASN A 94 8.38 1.86 -14.88
C ASN A 94 9.91 1.91 -14.98
N LYS A 95 10.50 3.03 -15.38
CA LYS A 95 11.95 3.23 -15.45
C LYS A 95 12.63 3.00 -14.09
N LYS A 96 12.04 3.50 -12.99
CA LYS A 96 12.54 3.29 -11.63
C LYS A 96 12.62 1.80 -11.28
N TYR A 97 11.54 1.06 -11.54
CA TYR A 97 11.48 -0.35 -11.16
C TYR A 97 12.25 -1.25 -12.11
N ASP A 98 12.37 -0.93 -13.40
CA ASP A 98 13.29 -1.62 -14.32
C ASP A 98 14.74 -1.48 -13.86
N TYR A 99 15.13 -0.28 -13.42
CA TYR A 99 16.45 -0.06 -12.83
C TYR A 99 16.63 -0.84 -11.52
N ARG A 100 15.61 -0.90 -10.66
CA ARG A 100 15.62 -1.69 -9.42
C ARG A 100 15.84 -3.19 -9.69
N LEU A 101 15.16 -3.74 -10.68
CA LEU A 101 15.34 -5.14 -11.10
C LEU A 101 16.74 -5.37 -11.66
N ALA A 102 17.24 -4.45 -12.48
CA ALA A 102 18.60 -4.55 -13.02
C ALA A 102 19.69 -4.51 -11.93
N LEU A 103 19.49 -3.73 -10.87
CA LEU A 103 20.38 -3.72 -9.70
C LEU A 103 20.32 -5.06 -8.95
N TYR A 104 19.12 -5.58 -8.73
CA TYR A 104 18.94 -6.88 -8.08
C TYR A 104 19.65 -8.00 -8.85
N ASP A 105 19.53 -8.04 -10.18
CA ASP A 105 20.20 -9.03 -11.02
C ASP A 105 21.74 -8.92 -10.99
N LYS A 106 22.25 -7.73 -10.76
CA LYS A 106 23.69 -7.49 -10.57
C LYS A 106 24.17 -7.83 -9.15
N GLY A 107 23.28 -8.30 -8.27
CA GLY A 107 23.61 -8.58 -6.87
C GLY A 107 23.79 -7.32 -6.01
N ILE A 108 23.39 -6.15 -6.51
CA ILE A 108 23.46 -4.89 -5.77
C ILE A 108 22.22 -4.78 -4.88
N LYS A 109 22.45 -4.84 -3.58
CA LYS A 109 21.39 -4.78 -2.56
C LYS A 109 21.13 -3.34 -2.16
N LEU A 110 19.86 -2.93 -2.19
CA LEU A 110 19.45 -1.61 -1.73
C LEU A 110 18.85 -1.66 -0.32
N TRP A 111 18.40 -2.84 0.13
CA TRP A 111 17.74 -3.03 1.43
C TRP A 111 16.52 -2.10 1.61
N ASP A 112 15.83 -1.82 0.51
CA ASP A 112 14.56 -1.11 0.53
C ASP A 112 13.52 -1.95 1.27
N THR A 113 13.39 -1.67 2.55
CA THR A 113 12.56 -2.43 3.48
C THR A 113 11.10 -1.99 3.36
N ASN A 114 10.21 -2.94 3.19
CA ASN A 114 8.78 -2.76 3.33
C ASN A 114 8.22 -3.81 4.29
N VAL A 115 7.30 -3.38 5.15
CA VAL A 115 6.65 -4.24 6.13
C VAL A 115 5.15 -4.07 6.01
N SER A 116 4.44 -5.17 5.79
CA SER A 116 2.99 -5.20 5.89
C SER A 116 2.58 -5.69 7.26
N VAL A 117 1.68 -4.96 7.92
CA VAL A 117 1.08 -5.36 9.19
C VAL A 117 -0.42 -5.50 8.99
N THR A 118 -0.93 -6.68 9.26
CA THR A 118 -2.36 -6.96 9.18
C THR A 118 -2.90 -7.24 10.58
N MET A 119 -3.90 -6.46 10.99
CA MET A 119 -4.64 -6.69 12.22
C MET A 119 -5.80 -7.64 11.95
N ILE A 120 -5.87 -8.71 12.71
CA ILE A 120 -7.00 -9.64 12.71
C ILE A 120 -7.80 -9.38 13.98
N ILE A 121 -9.10 -9.12 13.82
CA ILE A 121 -10.01 -8.90 14.94
C ILE A 121 -11.04 -9.99 14.94
N ARG A 122 -11.31 -10.56 16.11
CA ARG A 122 -12.38 -11.55 16.30
C ARG A 122 -13.24 -11.17 17.51
N GLY A 123 -14.50 -11.54 17.45
CA GLY A 123 -15.46 -11.39 18.54
C GLY A 123 -16.62 -12.37 18.35
N VAL A 124 -17.34 -12.64 19.43
CA VAL A 124 -18.53 -13.51 19.42
C VAL A 124 -19.76 -12.65 19.61
N LYS A 125 -20.74 -12.80 18.73
CA LYS A 125 -22.01 -12.08 18.83
C LYS A 125 -23.02 -12.84 19.67
#